data_c14c867f97f871cb53448570e3d742a1
#
_entry.id   c14c867f97f871cb53448570e3d742a1
#
_cell.length_a   1.000
_cell.length_b   1.000
_cell.length_c   1.000
_cell.angle_alpha   90.00
_cell.angle_beta   90.00
_cell.angle_gamma   90.00
#
_symmetry.space_group_name_H-M   'P 1'
#
loop_
_entity.id
_entity.type
_entity.pdbx_description
1 polymer ?
#
loop_
_entity_poly.entity_id
_entity_poly.type
_entity_poly.pdbx_seq_one_letter_code
_entity_poly.pdbx_strand_id
1 'polypeptide(L)'
;GKDRAAVLLGGKNPDMALWYGKQGGYTTSTYYGSKLPDWVISFNSHLNVSSYVDTVWNRLLPESIYTSNTRADFYKGEADWSQKEGYSPTFPITFDELGVKSMLGSFPYIPFGDEAMLQLGLIATEKHELGEDENTDILFLGLSATDGVGHEFGPHSHEQLDNYLRVDRHLGSFIKSVESSIGSGNTLYVLTSDHGSIALPEYLKSEGIN
;
A
#
# COMPACT_ATOMS: atom_id res chain seq x y z
N GLY A 1 6.35 2.46 -1.25
CA GLY A 1 6.51 2.04 0.11
C GLY A 1 7.26 3.05 0.96
N LYS A 2 7.70 2.62 2.11
CA LYS A 2 8.47 3.44 3.07
C LYS A 2 9.88 3.71 2.55
N ASP A 3 10.45 4.88 2.87
CA ASP A 3 11.81 5.28 2.54
C ASP A 3 12.86 4.26 3.03
N ARG A 4 12.73 3.83 4.29
CA ARG A 4 13.65 2.85 4.90
C ARG A 4 13.67 1.52 4.13
N ALA A 5 12.52 1.03 3.71
CA ALA A 5 12.43 -0.20 2.93
C ALA A 5 13.10 -0.02 1.56
N ALA A 6 12.84 1.06 0.84
CA ALA A 6 13.46 1.34 -0.44
C ALA A 6 14.99 1.45 -0.35
N VAL A 7 15.51 2.14 0.68
CA VAL A 7 16.95 2.30 0.91
C VAL A 7 17.62 0.96 1.27
N LEU A 8 17.01 0.17 2.16
CA LEU A 8 17.59 -1.11 2.59
C LEU A 8 17.57 -2.15 1.47
N LEU A 9 16.47 -2.25 0.72
CA LEU A 9 16.33 -3.19 -0.41
C LEU A 9 17.19 -2.78 -1.61
N GLY A 10 17.25 -1.48 -1.92
CA GLY A 10 18.09 -0.97 -3.00
C GLY A 10 19.59 -1.05 -2.70
N GLY A 11 19.98 -1.05 -1.44
CA GLY A 11 21.38 -1.11 -1.05
C GLY A 11 22.20 0.10 -1.51
N LYS A 12 23.47 -0.16 -1.87
CA LYS A 12 24.42 0.92 -2.16
C LYS A 12 24.31 1.49 -3.57
N ASN A 13 24.07 0.66 -4.55
CA ASN A 13 24.15 1.03 -5.98
C ASN A 13 22.97 0.43 -6.76
N PRO A 14 21.72 0.75 -6.46
CA PRO A 14 20.62 0.40 -7.34
C PRO A 14 20.60 1.36 -8.53
N ASP A 15 20.07 0.93 -9.67
CA ASP A 15 19.78 1.84 -10.77
C ASP A 15 18.77 2.89 -10.38
N MET A 16 17.83 2.52 -9.48
CA MET A 16 16.84 3.44 -8.93
C MET A 16 16.35 2.99 -7.54
N ALA A 17 16.12 3.96 -6.66
CA ALA A 17 15.40 3.77 -5.40
C ALA A 17 14.36 4.88 -5.24
N LEU A 18 13.08 4.50 -5.15
CA LEU A 18 11.94 5.39 -5.03
C LEU A 18 11.12 5.06 -3.79
N TRP A 19 10.56 6.08 -3.15
CA TRP A 19 9.63 5.92 -2.04
C TRP A 19 8.60 7.04 -2.05
N TYR A 20 7.50 6.81 -1.38
CA TYR A 20 6.47 7.83 -1.24
C TYR A 20 6.95 8.96 -0.33
N GLY A 21 6.88 10.20 -0.82
CA GLY A 21 7.30 11.41 -0.14
C GLY A 21 6.12 12.16 0.51
N LYS A 22 6.41 12.91 1.57
CA LYS A 22 5.41 13.66 2.35
C LYS A 22 4.61 14.71 1.57
N GLN A 23 5.03 15.04 0.35
CA GLN A 23 4.36 16.03 -0.50
C GLN A 23 3.33 15.41 -1.46
N GLY A 24 3.08 14.11 -1.35
CA GLY A 24 2.05 13.44 -2.14
C GLY A 24 2.54 12.93 -3.50
N GLY A 25 3.60 12.15 -3.52
CA GLY A 25 4.13 11.52 -4.71
C GLY A 25 5.38 10.72 -4.41
N TYR A 26 5.89 10.01 -5.41
CA TYR A 26 7.12 9.25 -5.27
C TYR A 26 8.34 10.14 -5.48
N THR A 27 9.37 9.92 -4.69
CA THR A 27 10.60 10.70 -4.64
C THR A 27 11.82 9.80 -4.47
N THR A 28 12.99 10.40 -4.55
CA THR A 28 14.28 9.76 -4.31
C THR A 28 15.19 10.68 -3.49
N SER A 29 16.40 10.22 -3.19
CA SER A 29 17.47 11.02 -2.59
C SER A 29 18.48 11.45 -3.66
N THR A 30 19.15 12.57 -3.44
CA THR A 30 20.31 13.00 -4.25
C THR A 30 21.47 11.99 -4.21
N TYR A 31 21.45 11.04 -3.27
CA TYR A 31 22.37 9.91 -3.24
C TYR A 31 22.16 8.96 -4.42
N TYR A 32 20.91 8.72 -4.83
CA TYR A 32 20.54 7.79 -5.91
C TYR A 32 20.37 8.48 -7.26
N GLY A 33 20.18 9.80 -7.28
CA GLY A 33 20.03 10.52 -8.54
C GLY A 33 19.91 12.02 -8.34
N SER A 34 20.47 12.81 -9.25
CA SER A 34 20.46 14.28 -9.16
C SER A 34 19.07 14.89 -9.39
N LYS A 35 18.18 14.15 -10.07
CA LYS A 35 16.79 14.55 -10.34
C LYS A 35 15.90 13.32 -10.49
N LEU A 36 14.59 13.52 -10.26
CA LEU A 36 13.60 12.49 -10.60
C LEU A 36 13.51 12.32 -12.12
N PRO A 37 13.38 11.09 -12.62
CA PRO A 37 13.05 10.84 -14.02
C PRO A 37 11.72 11.46 -14.43
N ASP A 38 11.60 11.88 -15.68
CA ASP A 38 10.39 12.52 -16.20
C ASP A 38 9.16 11.61 -16.10
N TRP A 39 9.34 10.29 -16.23
CA TRP A 39 8.25 9.33 -16.10
C TRP A 39 7.72 9.25 -14.64
N VAL A 40 8.58 9.42 -13.61
CA VAL A 40 8.14 9.49 -12.21
C VAL A 40 7.38 10.79 -11.96
N ILE A 41 7.85 11.90 -12.51
CA ILE A 41 7.17 13.20 -12.42
C ILE A 41 5.79 13.10 -13.07
N SER A 42 5.69 12.48 -14.25
CA SER A 42 4.43 12.25 -14.94
C SER A 42 3.51 11.34 -14.13
N PHE A 43 4.01 10.24 -13.57
CA PHE A 43 3.23 9.37 -12.70
C PHE A 43 2.66 10.12 -11.51
N ASN A 44 3.48 10.88 -10.79
CA ASN A 44 3.03 11.68 -9.64
C ASN A 44 1.92 12.66 -10.00
N SER A 45 2.02 13.29 -11.16
CA SER A 45 1.00 14.22 -11.65
C SER A 45 -0.34 13.52 -11.92
N HIS A 46 -0.32 12.32 -12.48
CA HIS A 46 -1.52 11.53 -12.75
C HIS A 46 -2.11 10.91 -11.47
N LEU A 47 -1.26 10.49 -10.54
CA LEU A 47 -1.70 9.91 -9.26
C LEU A 47 -2.54 10.91 -8.44
N ASN A 48 -2.18 12.19 -8.46
CA ASN A 48 -2.93 13.28 -7.82
C ASN A 48 -3.51 12.93 -6.45
N VAL A 49 -2.64 12.57 -5.50
CA VAL A 49 -3.04 12.05 -4.17
C VAL A 49 -4.03 12.97 -3.44
N SER A 50 -3.98 14.27 -3.68
CA SER A 50 -4.91 15.23 -3.06
C SER A 50 -6.39 14.97 -3.41
N SER A 51 -6.67 14.37 -4.57
CA SER A 51 -8.05 14.06 -4.97
C SER A 51 -8.66 12.88 -4.20
N TYR A 52 -7.84 12.09 -3.49
CA TYR A 52 -8.36 10.95 -2.70
C TYR A 52 -9.18 11.37 -1.49
N VAL A 53 -9.17 12.66 -1.09
CA VAL A 53 -10.10 13.17 -0.05
C VAL A 53 -11.55 12.98 -0.43
N ASP A 54 -11.88 12.96 -1.73
CA ASP A 54 -13.23 12.76 -2.26
C ASP A 54 -13.55 11.28 -2.50
N THR A 55 -12.62 10.39 -2.18
CA THR A 55 -12.78 8.94 -2.40
C THR A 55 -13.43 8.29 -1.18
N VAL A 56 -14.23 7.25 -1.44
CA VAL A 56 -14.83 6.41 -0.41
C VAL A 56 -14.20 5.02 -0.45
N TRP A 57 -13.69 4.57 0.68
CA TRP A 57 -13.21 3.22 0.83
C TRP A 57 -14.38 2.31 1.23
N ASN A 58 -14.93 1.61 0.24
CA ASN A 58 -15.98 0.62 0.43
C ASN A 58 -15.39 -0.78 0.60
N ARG A 59 -16.12 -1.68 1.25
CA ARG A 59 -15.77 -3.11 1.27
C ARG A 59 -15.70 -3.66 -0.16
N LEU A 60 -14.68 -4.47 -0.43
CA LEU A 60 -14.46 -5.11 -1.73
C LEU A 60 -15.43 -6.27 -1.98
N LEU A 61 -15.81 -6.96 -0.92
CA LEU A 61 -16.69 -8.13 -0.92
C LEU A 61 -17.95 -7.87 -0.09
N PRO A 62 -18.97 -8.74 -0.15
CA PRO A 62 -20.15 -8.64 0.71
C PRO A 62 -19.78 -8.64 2.21
N GLU A 63 -20.50 -7.88 3.00
CA GLU A 63 -20.27 -7.71 4.44
C GLU A 63 -20.22 -9.05 5.22
N SER A 64 -20.98 -10.05 4.78
CA SER A 64 -20.97 -11.38 5.39
C SER A 64 -19.59 -12.06 5.39
N ILE A 65 -18.73 -11.74 4.41
CA ILE A 65 -17.36 -12.25 4.38
C ILE A 65 -16.54 -11.66 5.54
N TYR A 66 -16.70 -10.37 5.78
CA TYR A 66 -15.99 -9.69 6.87
C TYR A 66 -16.48 -10.16 8.24
N THR A 67 -17.78 -10.13 8.47
CA THR A 67 -18.36 -10.54 9.75
C THR A 67 -18.09 -11.98 10.15
N SER A 68 -17.82 -12.85 9.15
CA SER A 68 -17.49 -14.27 9.40
C SER A 68 -16.00 -14.52 9.68
N ASN A 69 -15.12 -13.56 9.34
CA ASN A 69 -13.66 -13.78 9.36
C ASN A 69 -12.90 -12.75 10.23
N THR A 70 -13.58 -11.72 10.73
CA THR A 70 -12.96 -10.67 11.55
C THR A 70 -13.83 -10.38 12.78
N ARG A 71 -13.34 -9.52 13.68
CA ARG A 71 -14.15 -8.98 14.78
C ARG A 71 -15.23 -8.03 14.23
N ALA A 72 -16.05 -7.45 15.12
CA ALA A 72 -17.03 -6.44 14.75
C ALA A 72 -16.36 -5.25 14.04
N ASP A 73 -17.07 -4.64 13.08
CA ASP A 73 -16.60 -3.52 12.26
C ASP A 73 -16.17 -2.31 13.12
N PHE A 74 -16.91 -2.01 14.15
CA PHE A 74 -16.48 -1.04 15.15
C PHE A 74 -15.80 -1.73 16.34
N TYR A 75 -14.57 -1.30 16.61
CA TYR A 75 -13.86 -1.72 17.81
C TYR A 75 -13.18 -0.52 18.49
N LYS A 76 -13.29 -0.44 19.81
CA LYS A 76 -12.68 0.64 20.59
C LYS A 76 -11.15 0.61 20.44
N GLY A 77 -10.59 1.70 19.98
CA GLY A 77 -9.15 1.84 19.76
C GLY A 77 -8.75 1.85 18.28
N GLU A 78 -9.69 1.65 17.37
CA GLU A 78 -9.48 1.92 15.95
C GLU A 78 -9.39 3.42 15.68
N ALA A 79 -8.64 3.76 14.63
CA ALA A 79 -8.48 5.13 14.19
C ALA A 79 -9.81 5.68 13.66
N ASP A 80 -10.20 6.84 14.15
CA ASP A 80 -11.30 7.62 13.59
C ASP A 80 -10.75 8.74 12.69
N TRP A 81 -10.78 8.50 11.40
CA TRP A 81 -10.33 9.47 10.42
C TRP A 81 -11.39 10.50 10.07
N SER A 82 -12.67 10.26 10.42
CA SER A 82 -13.73 11.23 10.21
C SER A 82 -13.62 12.43 11.15
N GLN A 83 -13.04 12.24 12.36
CA GLN A 83 -12.96 13.23 13.43
C GLN A 83 -14.32 13.87 13.77
N LYS A 84 -15.43 13.22 13.43
CA LYS A 84 -16.79 13.68 13.71
C LYS A 84 -17.25 13.15 15.06
N GLU A 85 -17.68 14.04 15.94
CA GLU A 85 -18.26 13.64 17.23
C GLU A 85 -19.46 12.67 17.01
N GLY A 86 -19.39 11.50 17.66
CA GLY A 86 -20.42 10.45 17.53
C GLY A 86 -20.33 9.62 16.24
N TYR A 87 -19.31 9.81 15.41
CA TYR A 87 -19.04 8.93 14.28
C TYR A 87 -18.37 7.64 14.76
N SER A 88 -18.74 6.54 14.13
CA SER A 88 -18.12 5.23 14.35
C SER A 88 -17.27 4.90 13.15
N PRO A 89 -15.98 4.62 13.30
CA PRO A 89 -15.11 4.25 12.18
C PRO A 89 -15.51 2.87 11.64
N THR A 90 -16.52 2.85 10.79
CA THR A 90 -17.05 1.65 10.15
C THR A 90 -17.14 1.89 8.64
N PHE A 91 -17.15 0.81 7.87
CA PHE A 91 -17.40 0.94 6.43
C PHE A 91 -18.80 1.49 6.11
N PRO A 92 -18.93 2.37 5.08
CA PRO A 92 -17.87 2.90 4.21
C PRO A 92 -17.02 3.98 4.91
N ILE A 93 -15.70 3.98 4.66
CA ILE A 93 -14.79 4.98 5.22
C ILE A 93 -14.67 6.14 4.23
N THR A 94 -14.92 7.36 4.69
CA THR A 94 -14.76 8.61 3.92
C THR A 94 -13.54 9.39 4.42
N PHE A 95 -12.94 10.17 3.53
CA PHE A 95 -11.74 10.95 3.83
C PHE A 95 -11.97 12.46 3.74
N ASP A 96 -13.20 12.90 3.51
CA ASP A 96 -13.58 14.29 3.29
C ASP A 96 -13.20 15.23 4.45
N GLU A 97 -13.33 14.75 5.69
CA GLU A 97 -12.95 15.53 6.89
C GLU A 97 -11.44 15.51 7.17
N LEU A 98 -10.71 14.57 6.57
CA LEU A 98 -9.27 14.45 6.76
C LEU A 98 -8.52 15.65 6.18
N GLY A 99 -9.03 16.22 5.10
CA GLY A 99 -8.42 17.31 4.36
C GLY A 99 -7.16 16.90 3.57
N VAL A 100 -6.83 17.68 2.55
CA VAL A 100 -5.75 17.37 1.60
C VAL A 100 -4.40 17.13 2.30
N LYS A 101 -4.04 17.99 3.24
CA LYS A 101 -2.74 17.88 3.92
C LYS A 101 -2.58 16.56 4.67
N SER A 102 -3.62 16.12 5.35
CA SER A 102 -3.62 14.84 6.08
C SER A 102 -3.66 13.67 5.11
N MET A 103 -4.45 13.77 4.02
CA MET A 103 -4.49 12.76 2.96
C MET A 103 -3.10 12.49 2.38
N LEU A 104 -2.31 13.54 2.11
CA LEU A 104 -0.92 13.36 1.63
C LEU A 104 -0.07 12.51 2.59
N GLY A 105 -0.29 12.64 3.89
CA GLY A 105 0.40 11.82 4.91
C GLY A 105 -0.17 10.43 5.07
N SER A 106 -1.49 10.26 4.95
CA SER A 106 -2.21 9.01 5.20
C SER A 106 -2.26 8.08 4.00
N PHE A 107 -2.00 8.58 2.79
CA PHE A 107 -2.08 7.79 1.55
C PHE A 107 -1.32 6.45 1.60
N PRO A 108 -0.11 6.34 2.17
CA PRO A 108 0.58 5.05 2.32
C PRO A 108 -0.07 4.08 3.32
N TYR A 109 -1.08 4.53 4.08
CA TYR A 109 -1.77 3.75 5.12
C TYR A 109 -3.20 3.36 4.72
N ILE A 110 -3.53 3.50 3.45
CA ILE A 110 -4.79 3.08 2.85
C ILE A 110 -4.51 2.16 1.65
N PRO A 111 -5.45 1.29 1.25
CA PRO A 111 -5.21 0.29 0.20
C PRO A 111 -4.76 0.88 -1.15
N PHE A 112 -5.14 2.11 -1.44
CA PHE A 112 -4.79 2.81 -2.68
C PHE A 112 -3.28 3.09 -2.80
N GLY A 113 -2.56 3.16 -1.66
CA GLY A 113 -1.11 3.33 -1.63
C GLY A 113 -0.36 2.14 -2.21
N ASP A 114 -0.79 0.92 -1.89
CA ASP A 114 -0.19 -0.31 -2.43
C ASP A 114 -0.56 -0.51 -3.91
N GLU A 115 -1.80 -0.16 -4.31
CA GLU A 115 -2.19 -0.13 -5.71
C GLU A 115 -1.28 0.80 -6.54
N ALA A 116 -1.08 2.03 -6.07
CA ALA A 116 -0.20 3.00 -6.72
C ALA A 116 1.26 2.51 -6.79
N MET A 117 1.76 1.79 -5.75
CA MET A 117 3.08 1.20 -5.76
C MET A 117 3.23 0.13 -6.84
N LEU A 118 2.24 -0.74 -7.00
CA LEU A 118 2.26 -1.78 -8.04
C LEU A 118 2.17 -1.16 -9.45
N GLN A 119 1.35 -0.12 -9.62
CA GLN A 119 1.28 0.63 -10.89
C GLN A 119 2.63 1.29 -11.23
N LEU A 120 3.29 1.92 -10.24
CA LEU A 120 4.63 2.48 -10.42
C LEU A 120 5.64 1.39 -10.81
N GLY A 121 5.54 0.20 -10.18
CA GLY A 121 6.38 -0.95 -10.50
C GLY A 121 6.23 -1.42 -11.94
N LEU A 122 5.02 -1.46 -12.48
CA LEU A 122 4.77 -1.79 -13.89
C LEU A 122 5.42 -0.78 -14.84
N ILE A 123 5.26 0.51 -14.54
CA ILE A 123 5.90 1.55 -15.34
C ILE A 123 7.43 1.46 -15.25
N ALA A 124 7.98 1.16 -14.07
CA ALA A 124 9.41 0.96 -13.91
C ALA A 124 9.91 -0.24 -14.74
N THR A 125 9.17 -1.35 -14.76
CA THR A 125 9.48 -2.52 -15.61
C THR A 125 9.56 -2.12 -17.08
N GLU A 126 8.59 -1.35 -17.59
CA GLU A 126 8.58 -0.85 -18.97
C GLU A 126 9.75 0.13 -19.25
N LYS A 127 9.94 1.12 -18.36
CA LYS A 127 10.92 2.21 -18.59
C LYS A 127 12.36 1.79 -18.43
N HIS A 128 12.62 0.71 -17.75
CA HIS A 128 13.95 0.11 -17.58
C HIS A 128 14.14 -1.18 -18.38
N GLU A 129 13.14 -1.53 -19.23
CA GLU A 129 13.22 -2.70 -20.11
C GLU A 129 13.57 -3.98 -19.33
N LEU A 130 13.01 -4.11 -18.06
CA LEU A 130 13.37 -5.21 -17.19
C LEU A 130 12.93 -6.55 -17.79
N GLY A 131 13.87 -7.50 -17.87
CA GLY A 131 13.67 -8.83 -18.43
C GLY A 131 13.70 -8.87 -19.96
N GLU A 132 14.16 -7.82 -20.64
CA GLU A 132 14.22 -7.77 -22.11
C GLU A 132 15.58 -8.18 -22.69
N ASP A 133 16.61 -8.37 -21.85
CA ASP A 133 17.95 -8.81 -22.27
C ASP A 133 18.39 -10.11 -21.56
N GLU A 134 19.66 -10.49 -21.72
CA GLU A 134 20.28 -11.70 -21.15
C GLU A 134 20.68 -11.53 -19.66
N ASN A 135 20.60 -10.32 -19.11
CA ASN A 135 21.00 -10.03 -17.74
C ASN A 135 19.82 -10.24 -16.80
N THR A 136 20.12 -10.60 -15.55
CA THR A 136 19.09 -10.74 -14.52
C THR A 136 18.80 -9.40 -13.87
N ASP A 137 17.58 -8.93 -14.02
CA ASP A 137 17.07 -7.76 -13.32
C ASP A 137 16.43 -8.12 -12.00
N ILE A 138 16.42 -7.17 -11.06
CA ILE A 138 15.77 -7.33 -9.76
C ILE A 138 14.90 -6.11 -9.49
N LEU A 139 13.60 -6.34 -9.27
CA LEU A 139 12.64 -5.32 -8.84
C LEU A 139 12.15 -5.62 -7.44
N PHE A 140 12.38 -4.71 -6.50
CA PHE A 140 11.84 -4.76 -5.15
C PHE A 140 10.64 -3.82 -5.01
N LEU A 141 9.51 -4.34 -4.56
CA LEU A 141 8.30 -3.56 -4.30
C LEU A 141 7.91 -3.66 -2.82
N GLY A 142 7.91 -2.53 -2.12
CA GLY A 142 7.51 -2.46 -0.72
C GLY A 142 6.04 -2.05 -0.59
N LEU A 143 5.16 -3.01 -0.31
CA LEU A 143 3.74 -2.79 -0.05
C LEU A 143 3.57 -2.43 1.42
N SER A 144 3.29 -1.16 1.72
CA SER A 144 3.34 -0.63 3.10
C SER A 144 1.97 -0.33 3.70
N ALA A 145 0.89 -0.37 2.89
CA ALA A 145 -0.46 -0.09 3.38
C ALA A 145 -0.92 -1.15 4.37
N THR A 146 -0.55 -2.41 4.18
CA THR A 146 -0.89 -3.51 5.09
C THR A 146 -0.43 -3.25 6.52
N ASP A 147 0.81 -2.80 6.70
CA ASP A 147 1.33 -2.41 8.01
C ASP A 147 0.59 -1.16 8.56
N GLY A 148 0.38 -0.16 7.70
CA GLY A 148 -0.34 1.06 8.06
C GLY A 148 -1.77 0.82 8.51
N VAL A 149 -2.55 0.07 7.73
CA VAL A 149 -3.93 -0.31 8.08
C VAL A 149 -3.95 -1.14 9.37
N GLY A 150 -2.98 -2.05 9.54
CA GLY A 150 -2.85 -2.84 10.76
C GLY A 150 -2.56 -1.98 12.00
N HIS A 151 -1.79 -0.90 11.87
CA HIS A 151 -1.55 0.06 12.95
C HIS A 151 -2.78 0.89 13.32
N GLU A 152 -3.56 1.30 12.32
CA GLU A 152 -4.72 2.17 12.51
C GLU A 152 -5.96 1.41 13.00
N PHE A 153 -6.21 0.24 12.44
CA PHE A 153 -7.44 -0.53 12.70
C PHE A 153 -7.19 -1.87 13.40
N GLY A 154 -5.95 -2.30 13.49
CA GLY A 154 -5.58 -3.59 14.07
C GLY A 154 -5.72 -4.79 13.14
N PRO A 155 -5.03 -5.92 13.46
CA PRO A 155 -4.89 -7.06 12.55
C PRO A 155 -6.16 -7.89 12.35
N HIS A 156 -7.18 -7.71 13.19
CA HIS A 156 -8.44 -8.45 13.12
C HIS A 156 -9.62 -7.59 12.65
N SER A 157 -9.35 -6.40 12.09
CA SER A 157 -10.38 -5.47 11.62
C SER A 157 -10.93 -5.84 10.25
N HIS A 158 -12.09 -5.30 9.90
CA HIS A 158 -12.66 -5.34 8.56
C HIS A 158 -11.73 -4.68 7.55
N GLU A 159 -11.11 -3.56 7.92
CA GLU A 159 -10.18 -2.77 7.10
C GLU A 159 -8.94 -3.58 6.73
N GLN A 160 -8.39 -4.30 7.69
CA GLN A 160 -7.22 -5.13 7.43
C GLN A 160 -7.55 -6.30 6.48
N LEU A 161 -8.69 -6.95 6.67
CA LEU A 161 -9.15 -7.98 5.74
C LEU A 161 -9.40 -7.41 4.33
N ASP A 162 -10.06 -6.24 4.24
CA ASP A 162 -10.31 -5.57 2.97
C ASP A 162 -9.00 -5.22 2.25
N ASN A 163 -8.02 -4.73 3.00
CA ASN A 163 -6.70 -4.43 2.47
C ASN A 163 -6.01 -5.69 1.92
N TYR A 164 -6.03 -6.82 2.63
CA TYR A 164 -5.47 -8.09 2.12
C TYR A 164 -6.14 -8.54 0.83
N LEU A 165 -7.47 -8.47 0.76
CA LEU A 165 -8.23 -8.85 -0.44
C LEU A 165 -7.88 -7.95 -1.64
N ARG A 166 -7.62 -6.67 -1.41
CA ARG A 166 -7.18 -5.73 -2.45
C ARG A 166 -5.75 -6.00 -2.89
N VAL A 167 -4.83 -6.22 -1.94
CA VAL A 167 -3.44 -6.56 -2.23
C VAL A 167 -3.38 -7.83 -3.10
N ASP A 168 -4.13 -8.87 -2.75
CA ASP A 168 -4.20 -10.11 -3.54
C ASP A 168 -4.67 -9.84 -4.98
N ARG A 169 -5.75 -9.07 -5.14
CA ARG A 169 -6.28 -8.68 -6.46
C ARG A 169 -5.25 -7.89 -7.27
N HIS A 170 -4.61 -6.90 -6.67
CA HIS A 170 -3.66 -6.03 -7.35
C HIS A 170 -2.37 -6.77 -7.71
N LEU A 171 -1.88 -7.66 -6.82
CA LEU A 171 -0.75 -8.54 -7.11
C LEU A 171 -1.06 -9.48 -8.28
N GLY A 172 -2.24 -10.09 -8.29
CA GLY A 172 -2.67 -10.94 -9.40
C GLY A 172 -2.70 -10.19 -10.74
N SER A 173 -3.14 -8.93 -10.74
CA SER A 173 -3.14 -8.07 -11.92
C SER A 173 -1.72 -7.67 -12.33
N PHE A 174 -0.87 -7.33 -11.36
CA PHE A 174 0.54 -7.00 -11.58
C PHE A 174 1.29 -8.17 -12.23
N ILE A 175 1.19 -9.38 -11.66
CA ILE A 175 1.82 -10.59 -12.18
C ILE A 175 1.39 -10.85 -13.62
N LYS A 176 0.09 -10.79 -13.91
CA LYS A 176 -0.42 -10.97 -15.28
C LYS A 176 0.15 -9.95 -16.26
N SER A 177 0.28 -8.70 -15.85
CA SER A 177 0.84 -7.64 -16.69
C SER A 177 2.32 -7.89 -16.98
N VAL A 178 3.11 -8.24 -15.96
CA VAL A 178 4.53 -8.58 -16.12
C VAL A 178 4.71 -9.79 -17.03
N GLU A 179 3.94 -10.89 -16.81
CA GLU A 179 4.01 -12.08 -17.66
C GLU A 179 3.60 -11.81 -19.11
N SER A 180 2.67 -10.89 -19.32
CA SER A 180 2.26 -10.49 -20.67
C SER A 180 3.34 -9.67 -21.40
N SER A 181 4.17 -8.95 -20.66
CA SER A 181 5.24 -8.12 -21.20
C SER A 181 6.50 -8.94 -21.50
N ILE A 182 7.00 -9.70 -20.54
CA ILE A 182 8.31 -10.38 -20.62
C ILE A 182 8.21 -11.89 -20.77
N GLY A 183 7.02 -12.44 -20.85
CA GLY A 183 6.76 -13.87 -21.05
C GLY A 183 6.61 -14.65 -19.75
N SER A 184 5.66 -15.60 -19.75
CA SER A 184 5.44 -16.52 -18.64
C SER A 184 6.66 -17.42 -18.45
N GLY A 185 7.11 -17.57 -17.21
CA GLY A 185 8.29 -18.38 -16.85
C GLY A 185 9.62 -17.65 -16.86
N ASN A 186 9.67 -16.39 -17.29
CA ASN A 186 10.89 -15.58 -17.27
C ASN A 186 11.03 -14.78 -15.96
N THR A 187 10.07 -14.88 -15.04
CA THR A 187 10.08 -14.13 -13.78
C THR A 187 9.98 -15.09 -12.60
N LEU A 188 10.85 -14.89 -11.61
CA LEU A 188 10.71 -15.47 -10.28
C LEU A 188 10.06 -14.45 -9.34
N TYR A 189 8.90 -14.78 -8.80
CA TYR A 189 8.22 -13.98 -7.79
C TYR A 189 8.56 -14.47 -6.39
N VAL A 190 8.98 -13.56 -5.52
CA VAL A 190 9.23 -13.83 -4.11
C VAL A 190 8.39 -12.88 -3.27
N LEU A 191 7.48 -13.43 -2.46
CA LEU A 191 6.68 -12.68 -1.51
C LEU A 191 7.16 -12.99 -0.09
N THR A 192 7.45 -11.95 0.67
CA THR A 192 7.86 -12.08 2.08
C THR A 192 7.31 -10.93 2.90
N SER A 193 7.34 -11.06 4.22
CA SER A 193 7.04 -10.01 5.19
C SER A 193 8.27 -9.71 6.03
N ASP A 194 8.42 -8.48 6.48
CA ASP A 194 9.46 -8.04 7.42
C ASP A 194 9.12 -8.45 8.87
N HIS A 195 7.82 -8.49 9.22
CA HIS A 195 7.31 -8.97 10.51
C HIS A 195 5.85 -9.41 10.41
N GLY A 196 5.35 -10.03 11.45
CA GLY A 196 3.92 -10.26 11.66
C GLY A 196 3.28 -9.16 12.49
N SER A 197 1.99 -9.30 12.76
CA SER A 197 1.23 -8.38 13.61
C SER A 197 0.67 -9.13 14.83
N ILE A 198 0.73 -8.48 16.00
CA ILE A 198 0.13 -9.00 17.22
C ILE A 198 -1.24 -8.35 17.44
N ALA A 199 -2.20 -9.11 17.93
CA ALA A 199 -3.52 -8.59 18.28
C ALA A 199 -3.41 -7.57 19.42
N LEU A 200 -4.35 -6.62 19.43
CA LEU A 200 -4.48 -5.65 20.52
C LEU A 200 -4.65 -6.39 21.86
N PRO A 201 -3.98 -5.96 22.94
CA PRO A 201 -4.12 -6.59 24.25
C PRO A 201 -5.57 -6.67 24.76
N GLU A 202 -6.36 -5.64 24.46
CA GLU A 202 -7.78 -5.57 24.79
C GLU A 202 -8.58 -6.66 24.07
N TYR A 203 -8.27 -6.92 22.81
CA TYR A 203 -8.88 -7.98 22.02
C TYR A 203 -8.48 -9.35 22.55
N LEU A 204 -7.22 -9.61 22.81
CA LEU A 204 -6.75 -10.87 23.39
C LEU A 204 -7.46 -11.16 24.72
N LYS A 205 -7.59 -10.14 25.57
CA LYS A 205 -8.30 -10.26 26.84
C LYS A 205 -9.79 -10.58 26.67
N SER A 206 -10.46 -9.99 25.67
CA SER A 206 -11.87 -10.32 25.36
C SER A 206 -12.05 -11.75 24.88
N GLU A 207 -11.03 -12.33 24.23
CA GLU A 207 -10.99 -13.73 23.79
C GLU A 207 -10.50 -14.70 24.89
N GLY A 208 -10.25 -14.20 26.12
CA GLY A 208 -9.77 -15.03 27.24
C GLY A 208 -8.30 -15.43 27.15
N ILE A 209 -7.54 -14.76 26.31
CA ILE A 209 -6.09 -14.96 26.14
C ILE A 209 -5.37 -13.95 27.04
N ASN A 210 -4.64 -14.45 28.06
CA ASN A 210 -3.90 -13.64 29.03
C ASN A 210 -2.39 -13.65 28.73
#